data_39ef75dbbe21ef58008cea3536cd0428
#
_entry.id   39ef75dbbe21ef58008cea3536cd0428
#
_cell.length_a   1.000
_cell.length_b   1.000
_cell.length_c   1.000
_cell.angle_alpha   90.00
_cell.angle_beta   90.00
_cell.angle_gamma   90.00
#
_symmetry.space_group_name_H-M   'P 1'
#
loop_
_entity.id
_entity.type
_entity.pdbx_description
1 polymer ?
#
loop_
_entity_poly.entity_id
_entity_poly.type
_entity_poly.pdbx_seq_one_letter_code
_entity_poly.pdbx_strand_id
1 'polypeptide(L)'
;MVNEAKAREILGGDWTDRSPLPQWVRLLAYFPKDGKARILSGKSAVEKGDLSPLLKAQVSWIIARQDRAWYAVGEARQRLKVLGQSDDQIFKLDGDWSEFSGSDRAMFVLAHKLAASPIVLTDSEVNQALKLTSPRDVVQLISYTTDRASFNRITEAAGLALEK
;
A
#
# COMPACT_ATOMS: atom_id res chain seq x y z
N MET A 1 -16.06 -9.23 -12.38
CA MET A 1 -16.20 -8.00 -11.55
C MET A 1 -17.60 -7.41 -11.68
N VAL A 2 -18.10 -6.79 -10.63
CA VAL A 2 -19.33 -6.00 -10.69
C VAL A 2 -19.14 -4.88 -11.74
N ASN A 3 -20.16 -4.61 -12.58
CA ASN A 3 -20.06 -3.48 -13.50
C ASN A 3 -20.04 -2.15 -12.73
N GLU A 4 -19.55 -1.09 -13.36
CA GLU A 4 -19.29 0.19 -12.67
C GLU A 4 -20.58 0.81 -12.12
N ALA A 5 -21.67 0.82 -12.87
CA ALA A 5 -22.94 1.39 -12.44
C ALA A 5 -23.47 0.71 -11.17
N LYS A 6 -23.44 -0.64 -11.14
CA LYS A 6 -23.86 -1.41 -9.98
C LYS A 6 -22.92 -1.24 -8.79
N ALA A 7 -21.60 -1.14 -9.03
CA ALA A 7 -20.65 -0.86 -7.96
C ALA A 7 -20.90 0.51 -7.32
N ARG A 8 -21.21 1.53 -8.12
CA ARG A 8 -21.56 2.87 -7.60
C ARG A 8 -22.84 2.86 -6.78
N GLU A 9 -23.87 2.14 -7.25
CA GLU A 9 -25.12 1.95 -6.49
C GLU A 9 -24.84 1.32 -5.11
N ILE A 10 -24.04 0.26 -5.08
CA ILE A 10 -23.70 -0.47 -3.85
C ILE A 10 -22.88 0.37 -2.87
N LEU A 11 -21.88 1.10 -3.36
CA LEU A 11 -20.92 1.83 -2.54
C LEU A 11 -21.44 3.20 -2.08
N GLY A 12 -22.39 3.78 -2.81
CA GLY A 12 -22.96 5.11 -2.50
C GLY A 12 -22.04 6.26 -2.87
N GLY A 13 -22.41 7.50 -2.43
CA GLY A 13 -21.85 8.75 -2.90
C GLY A 13 -20.36 9.04 -2.70
N ASP A 14 -19.65 8.27 -1.86
CA ASP A 14 -18.23 8.52 -1.55
C ASP A 14 -17.25 8.30 -2.74
N TRP A 15 -17.79 7.83 -3.89
CA TRP A 15 -17.00 7.45 -5.07
C TRP A 15 -17.44 8.14 -6.36
N THR A 16 -18.24 9.20 -6.25
CA THR A 16 -18.80 9.93 -7.41
C THR A 16 -17.72 10.62 -8.24
N ASP A 17 -16.60 11.00 -7.64
CA ASP A 17 -15.57 11.86 -8.26
C ASP A 17 -14.52 11.09 -9.07
N ARG A 18 -14.50 9.75 -8.99
CA ARG A 18 -13.56 8.92 -9.73
C ARG A 18 -14.25 8.16 -10.86
N SER A 19 -13.83 8.44 -12.09
CA SER A 19 -14.27 7.69 -13.27
C SER A 19 -13.06 7.38 -14.16
N PRO A 20 -12.83 6.11 -14.56
CA PRO A 20 -13.56 4.93 -14.11
C PRO A 20 -13.25 4.54 -12.65
N LEU A 21 -14.17 3.76 -12.04
CA LEU A 21 -13.89 3.18 -10.72
C LEU A 21 -12.75 2.18 -10.80
N PRO A 22 -11.77 2.24 -9.87
CA PRO A 22 -10.69 1.26 -9.81
C PRO A 22 -11.21 -0.18 -9.76
N GLN A 23 -10.52 -1.10 -10.42
CA GLN A 23 -10.97 -2.50 -10.50
C GLN A 23 -11.08 -3.15 -9.13
N TRP A 24 -10.17 -2.85 -8.19
CA TRP A 24 -10.22 -3.38 -6.84
C TRP A 24 -11.47 -2.93 -6.07
N VAL A 25 -11.94 -1.71 -6.31
CA VAL A 25 -13.19 -1.18 -5.75
C VAL A 25 -14.38 -1.97 -6.28
N ARG A 26 -14.41 -2.21 -7.59
CA ARG A 26 -15.45 -3.02 -8.25
C ARG A 26 -15.42 -4.48 -7.81
N LEU A 27 -14.25 -5.01 -7.49
CA LEU A 27 -14.09 -6.35 -6.91
C LEU A 27 -14.73 -6.42 -5.52
N LEU A 28 -14.41 -5.48 -4.64
CA LEU A 28 -14.92 -5.48 -3.27
C LEU A 28 -16.43 -5.16 -3.19
N ALA A 29 -17.02 -4.59 -4.23
CA ALA A 29 -18.46 -4.38 -4.32
C ALA A 29 -19.29 -5.68 -4.35
N TYR A 30 -18.67 -6.86 -4.57
CA TYR A 30 -19.34 -8.15 -4.36
C TYR A 30 -19.76 -8.39 -2.90
N PHE A 31 -19.13 -7.72 -1.95
CA PHE A 31 -19.38 -7.82 -0.51
C PHE A 31 -19.79 -6.46 0.04
N PRO A 32 -21.06 -6.02 -0.18
CA PRO A 32 -21.45 -4.62 0.03
C PRO A 32 -21.12 -4.03 1.39
N LYS A 33 -21.32 -4.81 2.47
CA LYS A 33 -21.03 -4.36 3.84
C LYS A 33 -19.52 -4.35 4.12
N ASP A 34 -18.88 -5.51 4.02
CA ASP A 34 -17.47 -5.67 4.35
C ASP A 34 -16.56 -4.98 3.32
N GLY A 35 -16.92 -5.04 2.04
CA GLY A 35 -16.20 -4.37 0.96
C GLY A 35 -16.17 -2.87 1.14
N LYS A 36 -17.31 -2.24 1.47
CA LYS A 36 -17.35 -0.80 1.75
C LYS A 36 -16.46 -0.41 2.94
N ALA A 37 -16.56 -1.15 4.04
CA ALA A 37 -15.72 -0.91 5.21
C ALA A 37 -14.23 -1.03 4.87
N ARG A 38 -13.84 -2.05 4.11
CA ARG A 38 -12.45 -2.28 3.69
C ARG A 38 -11.94 -1.19 2.75
N ILE A 39 -12.76 -0.74 1.80
CA ILE A 39 -12.42 0.35 0.89
C ILE A 39 -12.17 1.65 1.68
N LEU A 40 -13.05 1.99 2.62
CA LEU A 40 -12.91 3.19 3.44
C LEU A 40 -11.68 3.10 4.37
N SER A 41 -11.42 1.93 4.94
CA SER A 41 -10.21 1.68 5.75
C SER A 41 -8.95 1.86 4.94
N GLY A 42 -8.85 1.24 3.76
CA GLY A 42 -7.70 1.37 2.88
C GLY A 42 -7.46 2.82 2.40
N LYS A 43 -8.54 3.55 2.06
CA LYS A 43 -8.46 4.97 1.74
C LYS A 43 -7.92 5.78 2.93
N SER A 44 -8.47 5.54 4.12
CA SER A 44 -8.02 6.20 5.36
C SER A 44 -6.55 5.91 5.66
N ALA A 45 -6.11 4.67 5.50
CA ALA A 45 -4.71 4.27 5.72
C ALA A 45 -3.74 5.03 4.80
N VAL A 46 -4.15 5.26 3.56
CA VAL A 46 -3.34 6.02 2.59
C VAL A 46 -3.33 7.52 2.89
N GLU A 47 -4.49 8.11 3.18
CA GLU A 47 -4.68 9.55 3.23
C GLU A 47 -4.40 10.14 4.62
N LYS A 48 -4.60 9.38 5.69
CA LYS A 48 -4.54 9.87 7.08
C LYS A 48 -3.33 9.34 7.85
N GLY A 49 -3.07 9.98 8.98
CA GLY A 49 -1.99 9.62 9.89
C GLY A 49 -0.73 10.44 9.69
N ASP A 50 0.32 10.14 10.47
CA ASP A 50 1.51 10.98 10.58
C ASP A 50 2.63 10.58 9.60
N LEU A 51 2.62 9.34 9.10
CA LEU A 51 3.59 8.93 8.08
C LEU A 51 3.42 9.75 6.81
N SER A 52 4.53 10.25 6.30
CA SER A 52 4.52 11.07 5.08
C SER A 52 3.89 10.30 3.89
N PRO A 53 3.18 10.99 2.98
CA PRO A 53 2.66 10.36 1.77
C PRO A 53 3.75 9.68 0.94
N LEU A 54 4.96 10.26 0.93
CA LEU A 54 6.10 9.69 0.20
C LEU A 54 6.54 8.36 0.82
N LEU A 55 6.75 8.30 2.14
CA LEU A 55 7.12 7.06 2.83
C LEU A 55 6.08 5.95 2.59
N LYS A 56 4.79 6.28 2.69
CA LYS A 56 3.71 5.34 2.41
C LYS A 56 3.75 4.80 0.98
N ALA A 57 3.99 5.65 0.00
CA ALA A 57 4.09 5.25 -1.40
C ALA A 57 5.33 4.37 -1.65
N GLN A 58 6.47 4.71 -1.03
CA GLN A 58 7.71 3.91 -1.09
C GLN A 58 7.51 2.52 -0.46
N VAL A 59 6.93 2.46 0.73
CA VAL A 59 6.58 1.19 1.39
C VAL A 59 5.63 0.36 0.52
N SER A 60 4.60 0.99 -0.08
CA SER A 60 3.69 0.28 -0.99
C SER A 60 4.43 -0.33 -2.18
N TRP A 61 5.39 0.38 -2.77
CA TRP A 61 6.22 -0.13 -3.85
C TRP A 61 7.02 -1.34 -3.39
N ILE A 62 7.78 -1.22 -2.30
CA ILE A 62 8.66 -2.26 -1.77
C ILE A 62 7.88 -3.57 -1.54
N ILE A 63 6.76 -3.52 -0.83
CA ILE A 63 5.98 -4.73 -0.52
C ILE A 63 5.23 -5.27 -1.73
N ALA A 64 4.77 -4.42 -2.65
CA ALA A 64 4.13 -4.89 -3.87
C ALA A 64 5.12 -5.60 -4.80
N ARG A 65 6.38 -5.12 -4.89
CA ARG A 65 7.46 -5.78 -5.63
C ARG A 65 7.83 -7.12 -5.01
N GLN A 66 7.92 -7.18 -3.68
CA GLN A 66 8.17 -8.43 -2.94
C GLN A 66 7.07 -9.46 -3.18
N ASP A 67 5.81 -9.06 -3.11
CA ASP A 67 4.63 -9.91 -3.30
C ASP A 67 4.39 -10.25 -4.79
N ARG A 68 5.13 -9.62 -5.72
CA ARG A 68 4.90 -9.70 -7.18
C ARG A 68 3.46 -9.32 -7.57
N ALA A 69 2.86 -8.42 -6.82
CA ALA A 69 1.48 -7.98 -7.01
C ALA A 69 1.44 -6.84 -8.05
N TRP A 70 1.37 -7.19 -9.32
CA TRP A 70 1.58 -6.26 -10.44
C TRP A 70 0.58 -5.12 -10.50
N TYR A 71 -0.68 -5.35 -10.13
CA TYR A 71 -1.67 -4.29 -9.98
C TYR A 71 -1.21 -3.25 -8.93
N ALA A 72 -0.80 -3.73 -7.75
CA ALA A 72 -0.34 -2.87 -6.66
C ALA A 72 0.98 -2.16 -6.99
N VAL A 73 1.90 -2.81 -7.74
CA VAL A 73 3.12 -2.17 -8.26
C VAL A 73 2.79 -0.96 -9.13
N GLY A 74 1.86 -1.12 -10.06
CA GLY A 74 1.43 -0.01 -10.92
C GLY A 74 0.77 1.12 -10.16
N GLU A 75 -0.09 0.81 -9.18
CA GLU A 75 -0.72 1.80 -8.32
C GLU A 75 0.32 2.56 -7.46
N ALA A 76 1.29 1.85 -6.88
CA ALA A 76 2.37 2.47 -6.11
C ALA A 76 3.25 3.37 -6.99
N ARG A 77 3.59 2.91 -8.22
CA ARG A 77 4.34 3.73 -9.18
C ARG A 77 3.61 5.03 -9.52
N GLN A 78 2.32 4.93 -9.81
CA GLN A 78 1.52 6.11 -10.12
C GLN A 78 1.52 7.13 -8.97
N ARG A 79 1.38 6.67 -7.73
CA ARG A 79 1.47 7.54 -6.54
C ARG A 79 2.84 8.20 -6.40
N LEU A 80 3.92 7.42 -6.58
CA LEU A 80 5.28 7.95 -6.52
C LEU A 80 5.52 9.02 -7.60
N LYS A 81 4.99 8.80 -8.82
CA LYS A 81 5.04 9.80 -9.90
C LYS A 81 4.29 11.08 -9.53
N VAL A 82 3.09 10.98 -8.98
CA VAL A 82 2.32 12.14 -8.50
C VAL A 82 3.07 12.91 -7.41
N LEU A 83 3.87 12.20 -6.58
CA LEU A 83 4.73 12.79 -5.55
C LEU A 83 6.09 13.29 -6.10
N GLY A 84 6.25 13.37 -7.41
CA GLY A 84 7.42 13.94 -8.07
C GLY A 84 8.61 13.01 -8.20
N GLN A 85 8.46 11.70 -7.93
CA GLN A 85 9.57 10.76 -8.06
C GLN A 85 9.85 10.40 -9.52
N SER A 86 11.12 10.45 -9.94
CA SER A 86 11.56 9.92 -11.23
C SER A 86 11.55 8.39 -11.23
N ASP A 87 11.62 7.77 -12.42
CA ASP A 87 11.74 6.30 -12.50
C ASP A 87 13.03 5.81 -11.85
N ASP A 88 14.14 6.52 -12.01
CA ASP A 88 15.40 6.17 -11.36
C ASP A 88 15.29 6.18 -9.83
N GLN A 89 14.59 7.17 -9.26
CA GLN A 89 14.36 7.23 -7.82
C GLN A 89 13.45 6.08 -7.35
N ILE A 90 12.44 5.72 -8.14
CA ILE A 90 11.54 4.61 -7.83
C ILE A 90 12.30 3.28 -7.86
N PHE A 91 13.13 3.04 -8.89
CA PHE A 91 13.87 1.78 -8.99
C PHE A 91 14.98 1.63 -7.94
N LYS A 92 15.47 2.71 -7.32
CA LYS A 92 16.34 2.61 -6.14
C LYS A 92 15.70 1.89 -4.96
N LEU A 93 14.35 1.88 -4.89
CA LEU A 93 13.62 1.14 -3.86
C LEU A 93 13.70 -0.39 -4.03
N ASP A 94 14.14 -0.89 -5.18
CA ASP A 94 14.38 -2.32 -5.41
C ASP A 94 15.78 -2.77 -4.92
N GLY A 95 16.61 -1.84 -4.44
CA GLY A 95 17.97 -2.09 -3.97
C GLY A 95 18.06 -2.41 -2.47
N ASP A 96 19.25 -2.16 -1.92
CA ASP A 96 19.57 -2.41 -0.50
C ASP A 96 19.24 -1.24 0.44
N TRP A 97 18.69 -0.16 -0.11
CA TRP A 97 18.32 1.09 0.57
C TRP A 97 19.46 1.83 1.26
N SER A 98 20.72 1.54 0.92
CA SER A 98 21.89 2.17 1.54
C SER A 98 21.97 3.68 1.29
N GLU A 99 21.37 4.16 0.19
CA GLU A 99 21.32 5.58 -0.19
C GLU A 99 20.25 6.39 0.58
N PHE A 100 19.32 5.72 1.29
CA PHE A 100 18.26 6.39 2.02
C PHE A 100 18.70 6.76 3.44
N SER A 101 17.97 7.70 4.08
CA SER A 101 18.21 8.05 5.47
C SER A 101 18.13 6.83 6.39
N GLY A 102 18.81 6.87 7.52
CA GLY A 102 18.78 5.77 8.48
C GLY A 102 17.36 5.43 8.95
N SER A 103 16.52 6.45 9.15
CA SER A 103 15.10 6.28 9.53
C SER A 103 14.28 5.63 8.43
N ASP A 104 14.38 6.12 7.18
CA ASP A 104 13.64 5.55 6.06
C ASP A 104 14.06 4.10 5.81
N ARG A 105 15.36 3.83 5.82
CA ARG A 105 15.88 2.46 5.68
C ARG A 105 15.36 1.53 6.76
N ALA A 106 15.33 1.95 8.03
CA ALA A 106 14.78 1.14 9.12
C ALA A 106 13.29 0.83 8.90
N MET A 107 12.52 1.82 8.41
CA MET A 107 11.11 1.64 8.09
C MET A 107 10.90 0.72 6.88
N PHE A 108 11.76 0.80 5.86
CA PHE A 108 11.69 -0.11 4.69
C PHE A 108 12.01 -1.56 5.09
N VAL A 109 13.05 -1.77 5.91
CA VAL A 109 13.40 -3.11 6.43
C VAL A 109 12.24 -3.68 7.25
N LEU A 110 11.67 -2.88 8.15
CA LEU A 110 10.54 -3.29 8.98
C LEU A 110 9.33 -3.70 8.12
N ALA A 111 8.95 -2.86 7.15
CA ALA A 111 7.83 -3.15 6.25
C ALA A 111 8.07 -4.40 5.37
N HIS A 112 9.24 -4.50 4.78
CA HIS A 112 9.62 -5.64 3.93
C HIS A 112 9.57 -6.96 4.69
N LYS A 113 10.14 -7.02 5.89
CA LYS A 113 10.16 -8.24 6.71
C LYS A 113 8.79 -8.58 7.31
N LEU A 114 8.00 -7.58 7.66
CA LEU A 114 6.64 -7.79 8.16
C LEU A 114 5.71 -8.33 7.07
N ALA A 115 5.88 -7.88 5.82
CA ALA A 115 5.10 -8.35 4.69
C ALA A 115 5.51 -9.75 4.18
N ALA A 116 6.69 -10.23 4.58
CA ALA A 116 7.16 -11.56 4.18
C ALA A 116 6.23 -12.70 4.62
N SER A 117 6.25 -13.80 3.91
CA SER A 117 5.50 -15.01 4.27
C SER A 117 6.45 -16.22 4.25
N PRO A 118 6.79 -16.80 5.41
CA PRO A 118 6.43 -16.37 6.76
C PRO A 118 7.05 -15.02 7.16
N ILE A 119 6.47 -14.38 8.18
CA ILE A 119 7.05 -13.16 8.75
C ILE A 119 8.43 -13.48 9.34
N VAL A 120 9.45 -12.68 8.97
CA VAL A 120 10.85 -12.88 9.37
C VAL A 120 11.41 -11.70 10.19
N LEU A 121 10.51 -10.92 10.78
CA LEU A 121 10.84 -9.76 11.59
C LEU A 121 11.48 -10.19 12.93
N THR A 122 12.52 -9.49 13.35
CA THR A 122 13.20 -9.70 14.64
C THR A 122 13.03 -8.50 15.57
N ASP A 123 13.17 -8.72 16.87
CA ASP A 123 13.14 -7.64 17.87
C ASP A 123 14.23 -6.58 17.61
N SER A 124 15.38 -7.00 17.07
CA SER A 124 16.47 -6.07 16.73
C SER A 124 16.03 -5.02 15.69
N GLU A 125 15.28 -5.42 14.68
CA GLU A 125 14.81 -4.53 13.62
C GLU A 125 13.72 -3.59 14.12
N VAL A 126 12.81 -4.09 14.94
CA VAL A 126 11.78 -3.26 15.61
C VAL A 126 12.47 -2.22 16.51
N ASN A 127 13.43 -2.64 17.33
CA ASN A 127 14.16 -1.74 18.21
C ASN A 127 14.99 -0.71 17.44
N GLN A 128 15.55 -1.07 16.28
CA GLN A 128 16.24 -0.12 15.41
C GLN A 128 15.29 0.95 14.86
N ALA A 129 14.12 0.55 14.39
CA ALA A 129 13.10 1.49 13.92
C ALA A 129 12.65 2.42 15.06
N LEU A 130 12.38 1.88 16.25
CA LEU A 130 12.00 2.67 17.44
C LEU A 130 13.07 3.67 17.90
N LYS A 131 14.35 3.38 17.67
CA LYS A 131 15.46 4.32 17.98
C LYS A 131 15.57 5.46 16.98
N LEU A 132 15.16 5.26 15.74
CA LEU A 132 15.33 6.21 14.64
C LEU A 132 14.06 6.99 14.31
N THR A 133 12.91 6.54 14.83
CA THR A 133 11.59 7.14 14.63
C THR A 133 10.81 7.17 15.95
N SER A 134 9.50 7.31 15.91
CA SER A 134 8.67 7.25 17.12
C SER A 134 7.92 5.91 17.24
N PRO A 135 7.52 5.49 18.45
CA PRO A 135 6.63 4.33 18.61
C PRO A 135 5.32 4.47 17.82
N ARG A 136 4.82 5.69 17.70
CA ARG A 136 3.60 5.99 16.93
C ARG A 136 3.80 5.71 15.44
N ASP A 137 4.94 6.15 14.88
CA ASP A 137 5.27 5.90 13.47
C ASP A 137 5.44 4.41 13.19
N VAL A 138 6.10 3.68 14.10
CA VAL A 138 6.29 2.22 13.98
C VAL A 138 4.93 1.50 13.99
N VAL A 139 4.05 1.81 14.94
CA VAL A 139 2.71 1.20 15.00
C VAL A 139 1.89 1.54 13.75
N GLN A 140 1.97 2.78 13.28
CA GLN A 140 1.28 3.19 12.06
C GLN A 140 1.84 2.47 10.83
N LEU A 141 3.16 2.29 10.73
CA LEU A 141 3.79 1.53 9.66
C LEU A 141 3.34 0.07 9.67
N ILE A 142 3.29 -0.58 10.84
CA ILE A 142 2.82 -1.96 10.98
C ILE A 142 1.38 -2.08 10.45
N SER A 143 0.49 -1.20 10.88
CA SER A 143 -0.90 -1.18 10.40
C SER A 143 -0.98 -0.96 8.90
N TYR A 144 -0.24 0.04 8.37
CA TYR A 144 -0.21 0.35 6.95
C TYR A 144 0.32 -0.81 6.12
N THR A 145 1.43 -1.41 6.53
CA THR A 145 2.07 -2.53 5.81
C THR A 145 1.14 -3.74 5.73
N THR A 146 0.48 -4.10 6.83
CA THR A 146 -0.47 -5.23 6.87
C THR A 146 -1.68 -5.00 5.97
N ASP A 147 -2.21 -3.79 5.96
CA ASP A 147 -3.31 -3.42 5.06
C ASP A 147 -2.89 -3.53 3.58
N ARG A 148 -1.69 -3.02 3.24
CA ARG A 148 -1.16 -3.09 1.88
C ARG A 148 -0.79 -4.52 1.45
N ALA A 149 -0.21 -5.34 2.33
CA ALA A 149 0.05 -6.75 2.03
C ALA A 149 -1.24 -7.52 1.77
N SER A 150 -2.31 -7.24 2.53
CA SER A 150 -3.63 -7.81 2.26
C SER A 150 -4.20 -7.34 0.91
N PHE A 151 -4.05 -6.06 0.58
CA PHE A 151 -4.45 -5.51 -0.71
C PHE A 151 -3.71 -6.20 -1.87
N ASN A 152 -2.40 -6.37 -1.76
CA ASN A 152 -1.57 -7.05 -2.76
C ASN A 152 -2.10 -8.46 -3.05
N ARG A 153 -2.35 -9.25 -2.00
CA ARG A 153 -2.84 -10.62 -2.13
C ARG A 153 -4.23 -10.71 -2.75
N ILE A 154 -5.13 -9.79 -2.39
CA ILE A 154 -6.48 -9.73 -2.96
C ILE A 154 -6.43 -9.38 -4.45
N THR A 155 -5.66 -8.36 -4.83
CA THR A 155 -5.59 -7.89 -6.21
C THR A 155 -4.89 -8.90 -7.13
N GLU A 156 -3.85 -9.55 -6.64
CA GLU A 156 -3.13 -10.58 -7.38
C GLU A 156 -3.97 -11.85 -7.54
N ALA A 157 -4.56 -12.36 -6.44
CA ALA A 157 -5.43 -13.54 -6.50
C ALA A 157 -6.66 -13.33 -7.40
N ALA A 158 -7.14 -12.10 -7.51
CA ALA A 158 -8.24 -11.74 -8.40
C ALA A 158 -7.80 -11.49 -9.86
N GLY A 159 -6.51 -11.56 -10.17
CA GLY A 159 -5.97 -11.33 -11.52
C GLY A 159 -6.27 -9.94 -12.06
N LEU A 160 -6.23 -8.90 -11.20
CA LEU A 160 -6.51 -7.55 -11.65
C LEU A 160 -5.40 -7.02 -12.57
N ALA A 161 -5.82 -6.37 -13.66
CA ALA A 161 -4.92 -5.62 -14.53
C ALA A 161 -5.01 -4.13 -14.23
N LEU A 162 -3.93 -3.39 -14.50
CA LEU A 162 -3.96 -1.93 -14.40
C LEU A 162 -4.97 -1.33 -15.37
N GLU A 163 -5.69 -0.35 -14.92
CA GLU A 163 -6.51 0.50 -15.78
C GLU A 163 -5.58 1.26 -16.75
N LYS A 164 -6.01 1.32 -18.01
CA LYS A 164 -5.32 2.08 -19.06
C LYS A 164 -5.66 3.54 -18.99
#